data_51db1813e712f7e40d019d787dcc90c9
#
_entry.id   51db1813e712f7e40d019d787dcc90c9
#
_cell.length_a   1.000
_cell.length_b   1.000
_cell.length_c   1.000
_cell.angle_alpha   90.00
_cell.angle_beta   90.00
_cell.angle_gamma   90.00
#
_symmetry.space_group_name_H-M   'P 1'
#
loop_
_entity.id
_entity.type
_entity.pdbx_description
1 polymer ?
#
loop_
_entity_poly.entity_id
_entity_poly.type
_entity_poly.pdbx_seq_one_letter_code
_entity_poly.pdbx_strand_id
1 'polypeptide(L)'
;SGMSAIGLILRELRHRWVNACLAVLGLAAGVGMWVTLHMLATAAERETRRVVRDMGFNLRIIPADTDMGRLHQLGHSDRTLPEDAAARLAAGAGTFFAFNHLTPTLERWTNVLGRPVLVTGLGAAITAPGEKKAPMGFTVANGRVQLGHEVARWHGLKAGGTVELMGRGMTVDKVLPEAGTVDDLRAYVSLGDAQSLLGLRGRISEIRAIDCLCLTADQNPLGALREALRRVLPEAEVLHMRVMADARARQRRSAEQFASMATPMVLLLGGAWTGVLALLNVRERRAEVGIWRAMGHGTGRVLGLFLGRAVILGLAGAIVGGALGTWAGLTWGPGMYPVTAGAIRMDWELLVRAAWWTPAFAALASLVPAAMAVAQDPAETLRAD
;
A
#
# COMPACT_ATOMS: atom_id res chain seq x y z
N SER A 1 -28.88 18.79 -45.43
CA SER A 1 -28.73 17.96 -44.22
C SER A 1 -27.35 18.22 -43.61
N GLY A 2 -27.34 19.05 -42.56
CA GLY A 2 -26.09 19.41 -41.87
C GLY A 2 -25.45 18.20 -41.25
N MET A 3 -24.24 17.83 -41.69
CA MET A 3 -23.42 16.82 -41.02
C MET A 3 -23.12 17.29 -39.56
N SER A 4 -23.34 16.42 -38.59
CA SER A 4 -22.98 16.73 -37.21
C SER A 4 -21.45 16.90 -37.08
N ALA A 5 -21.00 17.79 -36.21
CA ALA A 5 -19.56 18.01 -35.95
C ALA A 5 -18.81 16.69 -35.65
N ILE A 6 -19.45 15.76 -34.93
CA ILE A 6 -18.92 14.44 -34.65
C ILE A 6 -18.72 13.61 -35.92
N GLY A 7 -19.68 13.65 -36.84
CA GLY A 7 -19.57 12.92 -38.13
C GLY A 7 -18.40 13.43 -38.98
N LEU A 8 -18.13 14.72 -38.93
CA LEU A 8 -17.01 15.34 -39.64
C LEU A 8 -15.67 14.90 -39.04
N ILE A 9 -15.55 14.90 -37.68
CA ILE A 9 -14.36 14.45 -37.00
C ILE A 9 -14.07 12.97 -37.27
N LEU A 10 -15.08 12.10 -37.23
CA LEU A 10 -14.91 10.65 -37.47
C LEU A 10 -14.46 10.36 -38.93
N ARG A 11 -15.02 11.08 -39.91
CA ARG A 11 -14.61 10.93 -41.29
C ARG A 11 -13.17 11.38 -41.51
N GLU A 12 -12.77 12.41 -40.84
CA GLU A 12 -11.42 12.94 -40.86
C GLU A 12 -10.43 11.96 -40.18
N LEU A 13 -10.74 11.41 -39.02
CA LEU A 13 -9.93 10.41 -38.34
C LEU A 13 -9.70 9.18 -39.25
N ARG A 14 -10.72 8.77 -39.99
CA ARG A 14 -10.62 7.66 -40.93
C ARG A 14 -9.73 8.01 -42.14
N HIS A 15 -9.79 9.24 -42.65
CA HIS A 15 -8.95 9.66 -43.78
C HIS A 15 -7.47 9.76 -43.40
N ARG A 16 -7.17 10.24 -42.18
CA ARG A 16 -5.81 10.39 -41.64
C ARG A 16 -5.55 9.36 -40.52
N TRP A 17 -5.88 8.10 -40.83
CA TRP A 17 -5.83 7.03 -39.80
C TRP A 17 -4.45 6.83 -39.20
N VAL A 18 -3.34 7.02 -39.95
CA VAL A 18 -1.97 6.88 -39.48
C VAL A 18 -1.69 7.88 -38.33
N ASN A 19 -2.02 9.16 -38.52
CA ASN A 19 -1.82 10.20 -37.52
C ASN A 19 -2.73 9.98 -36.29
N ALA A 20 -3.94 9.47 -36.52
CA ALA A 20 -4.86 9.09 -35.44
C ALA A 20 -4.31 7.91 -34.62
N CYS A 21 -3.79 6.87 -35.28
CA CYS A 21 -3.16 5.73 -34.62
C CYS A 21 -1.92 6.15 -33.82
N LEU A 22 -1.05 6.99 -34.35
CA LEU A 22 0.13 7.49 -33.65
C LEU A 22 -0.26 8.29 -32.40
N ALA A 23 -1.30 9.12 -32.48
CA ALA A 23 -1.82 9.86 -31.36
C ALA A 23 -2.41 8.92 -30.27
N VAL A 24 -3.22 7.95 -30.69
CA VAL A 24 -3.78 6.94 -29.77
C VAL A 24 -2.68 6.10 -29.13
N LEU A 25 -1.66 5.66 -29.89
CA LEU A 25 -0.54 4.89 -29.36
C LEU A 25 0.25 5.67 -28.33
N GLY A 26 0.55 6.95 -28.57
CA GLY A 26 1.26 7.78 -27.61
C GLY A 26 0.47 8.00 -26.32
N LEU A 27 -0.83 8.31 -26.44
CA LEU A 27 -1.72 8.45 -25.29
C LEU A 27 -1.91 7.11 -24.55
N ALA A 28 -2.08 6.02 -25.30
CA ALA A 28 -2.20 4.68 -24.72
C ALA A 28 -0.93 4.23 -23.99
N ALA A 29 0.25 4.55 -24.52
CA ALA A 29 1.52 4.27 -23.83
C ALA A 29 1.63 5.04 -22.50
N GLY A 30 1.30 6.34 -22.51
CA GLY A 30 1.30 7.16 -21.28
C GLY A 30 0.30 6.66 -20.24
N VAL A 31 -0.95 6.42 -20.64
CA VAL A 31 -1.99 5.88 -19.75
C VAL A 31 -1.66 4.47 -19.29
N GLY A 32 -1.20 3.60 -20.19
CA GLY A 32 -0.81 2.23 -19.87
C GLY A 32 0.31 2.18 -18.82
N MET A 33 1.34 3.01 -19.02
CA MET A 33 2.42 3.12 -18.05
C MET A 33 1.93 3.66 -16.70
N TRP A 34 1.09 4.68 -16.69
CA TRP A 34 0.50 5.22 -15.45
C TRP A 34 -0.35 4.19 -14.71
N VAL A 35 -1.22 3.46 -15.41
CA VAL A 35 -2.06 2.40 -14.84
C VAL A 35 -1.20 1.27 -14.28
N THR A 36 -0.21 0.80 -15.05
CA THR A 36 0.72 -0.25 -14.59
C THR A 36 1.47 0.17 -13.34
N LEU A 37 2.09 1.36 -13.35
CA LEU A 37 2.83 1.88 -12.21
C LEU A 37 1.95 2.05 -10.96
N HIS A 38 0.72 2.53 -11.14
CA HIS A 38 -0.22 2.67 -10.02
C HIS A 38 -0.62 1.31 -9.43
N MET A 39 -0.91 0.32 -10.28
CA MET A 39 -1.21 -1.05 -9.84
C MET A 39 -0.02 -1.68 -9.09
N LEU A 40 1.20 -1.52 -9.63
CA LEU A 40 2.43 -2.01 -9.00
C LEU A 40 2.73 -1.28 -7.68
N ALA A 41 2.54 0.04 -7.62
CA ALA A 41 2.71 0.82 -6.39
C ALA A 41 1.71 0.38 -5.30
N THR A 42 0.44 0.16 -5.68
CA THR A 42 -0.58 -0.36 -4.77
C THR A 42 -0.28 -1.78 -4.31
N ALA A 43 0.23 -2.64 -5.22
CA ALA A 43 0.69 -3.98 -4.87
C ALA A 43 1.89 -3.94 -3.92
N ALA A 44 2.88 -3.10 -4.19
CA ALA A 44 4.03 -2.88 -3.33
C ALA A 44 3.64 -2.41 -1.93
N GLU A 45 2.68 -1.49 -1.83
CA GLU A 45 2.16 -1.02 -0.55
C GLU A 45 1.46 -2.13 0.22
N ARG A 46 0.65 -2.94 -0.47
CA ARG A 46 -0.04 -4.10 0.13
C ARG A 46 0.94 -5.19 0.55
N GLU A 47 1.94 -5.47 -0.28
CA GLU A 47 3.04 -6.40 0.03
C GLU A 47 3.80 -5.93 1.26
N THR A 48 4.21 -4.66 1.27
CA THR A 48 4.87 -4.02 2.41
C THR A 48 4.03 -4.12 3.67
N ARG A 49 2.73 -3.83 3.60
CA ARG A 49 1.82 -3.97 4.74
C ARG A 49 1.70 -5.41 5.24
N ARG A 50 1.75 -6.42 4.34
CA ARG A 50 1.74 -7.82 4.71
C ARG A 50 3.07 -8.25 5.34
N VAL A 51 4.19 -7.97 4.68
CA VAL A 51 5.53 -8.26 5.21
C VAL A 51 5.75 -7.55 6.54
N VAL A 52 5.33 -6.28 6.67
CA VAL A 52 5.37 -5.52 7.92
C VAL A 52 4.47 -6.14 8.99
N ARG A 53 3.33 -6.72 8.61
CA ARG A 53 2.46 -7.48 9.52
C ARG A 53 3.16 -8.74 10.02
N ASP A 54 3.82 -9.47 9.11
CA ASP A 54 4.53 -10.71 9.42
C ASP A 54 5.84 -10.46 10.19
N MET A 55 6.44 -9.25 10.09
CA MET A 55 7.57 -8.82 10.91
C MET A 55 7.22 -8.56 12.40
N GLY A 56 5.94 -8.64 12.74
CA GLY A 56 5.49 -8.53 14.12
C GLY A 56 5.40 -7.09 14.66
N PHE A 57 5.40 -6.98 15.97
CA PHE A 57 5.24 -5.72 16.71
C PHE A 57 6.55 -4.93 16.73
N ASN A 58 6.46 -3.60 16.74
CA ASN A 58 7.63 -2.73 16.86
C ASN A 58 7.67 -1.96 18.19
N LEU A 59 6.64 -2.10 19.00
CA LEU A 59 6.55 -1.53 20.34
C LEU A 59 6.31 -2.63 21.34
N ARG A 60 7.00 -2.54 22.49
CA ARG A 60 6.79 -3.36 23.68
C ARG A 60 6.47 -2.43 24.84
N ILE A 61 5.35 -2.63 25.47
CA ILE A 61 4.95 -1.91 26.69
C ILE A 61 5.17 -2.89 27.83
N ILE A 62 6.13 -2.59 28.65
CA ILE A 62 6.62 -3.44 29.74
C ILE A 62 6.41 -2.76 31.09
N PRO A 63 6.45 -3.50 32.23
CA PRO A 63 6.48 -2.88 33.56
C PRO A 63 7.63 -1.88 33.71
N ALA A 64 7.35 -0.71 34.28
CA ALA A 64 8.35 0.35 34.46
C ALA A 64 9.53 -0.06 35.38
N ASP A 65 9.32 -1.02 36.27
CA ASP A 65 10.32 -1.60 37.18
C ASP A 65 11.12 -2.77 36.59
N THR A 66 11.04 -2.96 35.24
CA THR A 66 11.78 -4.02 34.55
C THR A 66 13.27 -3.74 34.53
N ASP A 67 14.08 -4.72 34.97
CA ASP A 67 15.54 -4.68 34.78
C ASP A 67 15.90 -4.87 33.32
N MET A 68 16.47 -3.84 32.70
CA MET A 68 16.81 -3.83 31.27
C MET A 68 17.93 -4.83 30.94
N GLY A 69 18.86 -5.09 31.86
CA GLY A 69 19.90 -6.11 31.66
C GLY A 69 19.29 -7.51 31.53
N ARG A 70 18.39 -7.84 32.44
CA ARG A 70 17.67 -9.12 32.43
C ARG A 70 16.71 -9.24 31.25
N LEU A 71 16.04 -8.14 30.87
CA LEU A 71 15.20 -8.11 29.67
C LEU A 71 15.99 -8.48 28.41
N HIS A 72 17.21 -7.95 28.25
CA HIS A 72 18.06 -8.28 27.09
C HIS A 72 18.58 -9.72 27.13
N GLN A 73 18.86 -10.28 28.32
CA GLN A 73 19.29 -11.66 28.47
C GLN A 73 18.16 -12.66 28.22
N LEU A 74 16.98 -12.40 28.80
CA LEU A 74 15.84 -13.33 28.76
C LEU A 74 14.95 -13.12 27.52
N GLY A 75 15.02 -11.95 26.88
CA GLY A 75 14.15 -11.57 25.79
C GLY A 75 12.76 -11.08 26.24
N HIS A 76 12.43 -11.20 27.53
CA HIS A 76 11.15 -10.75 28.11
C HIS A 76 11.37 -10.14 29.51
N SER A 77 10.42 -9.34 29.99
CA SER A 77 10.43 -8.83 31.36
C SER A 77 10.21 -9.97 32.38
N ASP A 78 11.00 -9.97 33.48
CA ASP A 78 10.77 -10.82 34.61
C ASP A 78 9.67 -10.29 35.56
N ARG A 79 9.28 -9.02 35.38
CA ARG A 79 8.14 -8.40 36.02
C ARG A 79 6.86 -8.62 35.21
N THR A 80 5.72 -8.30 35.82
CA THR A 80 4.41 -8.49 35.19
C THR A 80 3.49 -7.31 35.43
N LEU A 81 2.63 -7.02 34.46
CA LEU A 81 1.48 -6.12 34.55
C LEU A 81 0.21 -6.92 34.83
N PRO A 82 -0.83 -6.30 35.38
CA PRO A 82 -2.16 -6.87 35.40
C PRO A 82 -2.66 -7.10 33.97
N GLU A 83 -3.46 -8.14 33.75
CA GLU A 83 -4.00 -8.46 32.41
C GLU A 83 -4.88 -7.35 31.84
N ASP A 84 -5.64 -6.64 32.72
CA ASP A 84 -6.51 -5.53 32.37
C ASP A 84 -5.76 -4.29 31.86
N ALA A 85 -4.42 -4.22 32.05
CA ALA A 85 -3.59 -3.11 31.59
C ALA A 85 -3.76 -2.83 30.10
N ALA A 86 -3.90 -3.88 29.25
CA ALA A 86 -4.14 -3.71 27.82
C ALA A 86 -5.51 -3.08 27.53
N ALA A 87 -6.54 -3.48 28.26
CA ALA A 87 -7.89 -2.91 28.12
C ALA A 87 -7.96 -1.47 28.65
N ARG A 88 -7.30 -1.18 29.79
CA ARG A 88 -7.17 0.19 30.32
C ARG A 88 -6.47 1.10 29.33
N LEU A 89 -5.36 0.63 28.74
CA LEU A 89 -4.66 1.39 27.71
C LEU A 89 -5.55 1.63 26.47
N ALA A 90 -6.29 0.63 26.02
CA ALA A 90 -7.22 0.74 24.90
C ALA A 90 -8.36 1.72 25.16
N ALA A 91 -8.84 1.84 26.40
CA ALA A 91 -9.90 2.77 26.80
C ALA A 91 -9.37 4.21 26.98
N GLY A 92 -8.06 4.42 27.03
CA GLY A 92 -7.45 5.74 27.21
C GLY A 92 -7.74 6.66 26.03
N ALA A 93 -8.11 7.92 26.31
CA ALA A 93 -8.35 8.92 25.30
C ALA A 93 -7.10 9.15 24.43
N GLY A 94 -7.24 8.99 23.13
CA GLY A 94 -6.16 9.20 22.16
C GLY A 94 -5.14 8.04 22.05
N THR A 95 -5.32 6.92 22.75
CA THR A 95 -4.40 5.79 22.69
C THR A 95 -4.20 5.28 21.27
N PHE A 96 -5.27 5.13 20.49
CA PHE A 96 -5.20 4.63 19.12
C PHE A 96 -4.67 5.65 18.09
N PHE A 97 -4.40 6.88 18.49
CA PHE A 97 -3.57 7.78 17.69
C PHE A 97 -2.08 7.44 17.80
N ALA A 98 -1.67 6.81 18.91
CA ALA A 98 -0.29 6.49 19.22
C ALA A 98 0.03 4.99 19.06
N PHE A 99 -0.91 4.11 19.43
CA PHE A 99 -0.75 2.66 19.43
C PHE A 99 -1.83 1.99 18.61
N ASN A 100 -1.46 0.94 17.88
CA ASN A 100 -2.38 0.04 17.19
C ASN A 100 -2.13 -1.41 17.63
N HIS A 101 -3.17 -2.23 17.56
CA HIS A 101 -3.09 -3.68 17.79
C HIS A 101 -2.41 -4.05 19.12
N LEU A 102 -2.99 -3.61 20.23
CA LEU A 102 -2.51 -3.95 21.56
C LEU A 102 -2.75 -5.43 21.85
N THR A 103 -1.71 -6.22 21.98
CA THR A 103 -1.79 -7.67 22.24
C THR A 103 -1.15 -7.97 23.59
N PRO A 104 -1.95 -8.31 24.63
CA PRO A 104 -1.41 -8.74 25.91
C PRO A 104 -0.66 -10.06 25.74
N THR A 105 0.58 -10.11 26.26
CA THR A 105 1.48 -11.24 26.06
C THR A 105 2.12 -11.65 27.38
N LEU A 106 2.18 -12.97 27.66
CA LEU A 106 2.88 -13.54 28.80
C LEU A 106 3.99 -14.45 28.32
N GLU A 107 5.23 -14.16 28.69
CA GLU A 107 6.40 -14.92 28.27
C GLU A 107 7.20 -15.41 29.47
N ARG A 108 7.62 -16.69 29.45
CA ARG A 108 8.58 -17.26 30.40
C ARG A 108 9.36 -18.40 29.76
N TRP A 109 10.66 -18.44 30.07
CA TRP A 109 11.46 -19.60 29.77
C TRP A 109 11.06 -20.75 30.71
N THR A 110 10.87 -21.90 30.13
CA THR A 110 10.60 -23.15 30.86
C THR A 110 11.40 -24.27 30.26
N ASN A 111 11.46 -25.38 30.95
CA ASN A 111 12.10 -26.59 30.45
C ASN A 111 11.02 -27.56 29.98
N VAL A 112 11.07 -27.90 28.69
CA VAL A 112 10.18 -28.89 28.06
C VAL A 112 11.01 -30.07 27.60
N LEU A 113 10.79 -31.23 28.19
CA LEU A 113 11.51 -32.46 27.87
C LEU A 113 13.04 -32.30 27.86
N GLY A 114 13.57 -31.57 28.85
CA GLY A 114 15.01 -31.36 29.03
C GLY A 114 15.64 -30.22 28.25
N ARG A 115 14.84 -29.45 27.47
CA ARG A 115 15.34 -28.31 26.67
C ARG A 115 14.63 -27.01 27.01
N PRO A 116 15.33 -25.87 26.93
CA PRO A 116 14.72 -24.56 27.18
C PRO A 116 13.76 -24.19 26.06
N VAL A 117 12.53 -23.86 26.41
CA VAL A 117 11.47 -23.41 25.49
C VAL A 117 10.87 -22.13 26.05
N LEU A 118 10.68 -21.12 25.21
CA LEU A 118 10.02 -19.88 25.59
C LEU A 118 8.51 -20.02 25.37
N VAL A 119 7.78 -20.30 26.45
CA VAL A 119 6.32 -20.32 26.42
C VAL A 119 5.83 -18.89 26.25
N THR A 120 5.05 -18.66 25.19
CA THR A 120 4.51 -17.34 24.83
C THR A 120 2.99 -17.43 24.74
N GLY A 121 2.31 -16.92 25.76
CA GLY A 121 0.86 -16.78 25.78
C GLY A 121 0.39 -15.51 25.08
N LEU A 122 -0.49 -15.64 24.09
CA LEU A 122 -1.03 -14.53 23.34
C LEU A 122 -2.50 -14.32 23.66
N GLY A 123 -2.86 -13.12 24.10
CA GLY A 123 -4.23 -12.67 24.23
C GLY A 123 -4.82 -12.17 22.91
N ALA A 124 -6.11 -11.90 22.92
CA ALA A 124 -6.78 -11.28 21.78
C ALA A 124 -6.23 -9.86 21.55
N ALA A 125 -5.93 -9.53 20.30
CA ALA A 125 -5.50 -8.19 19.96
C ALA A 125 -6.67 -7.20 20.06
N ILE A 126 -6.42 -6.08 20.76
CA ILE A 126 -7.37 -4.99 20.92
C ILE A 126 -7.06 -3.94 19.85
N THR A 127 -8.06 -3.56 19.06
CA THR A 127 -7.97 -2.58 17.97
C THR A 127 -8.88 -1.39 18.24
N ALA A 128 -8.67 -0.29 17.51
CA ALA A 128 -9.54 0.88 17.61
C ALA A 128 -11.00 0.54 17.29
N PRO A 129 -11.98 1.13 18.00
CA PRO A 129 -13.40 0.94 17.72
C PRO A 129 -13.73 1.30 16.27
N GLY A 130 -14.44 0.40 15.56
CA GLY A 130 -14.83 0.61 14.16
C GLY A 130 -13.79 0.27 13.12
N GLU A 131 -12.58 -0.08 13.47
CA GLU A 131 -11.56 -0.55 12.52
C GLU A 131 -11.83 -1.98 12.07
N LYS A 132 -12.11 -2.16 10.77
CA LYS A 132 -12.26 -3.48 10.13
C LYS A 132 -10.93 -4.15 9.79
N LYS A 133 -9.81 -3.66 10.29
CA LYS A 133 -8.49 -4.25 10.01
C LYS A 133 -8.34 -5.54 10.79
N ALA A 134 -7.92 -6.60 10.10
CA ALA A 134 -7.57 -7.85 10.76
C ALA A 134 -6.49 -7.59 11.82
N PRO A 135 -6.61 -8.15 13.03
CA PRO A 135 -5.58 -8.02 14.06
C PRO A 135 -4.26 -8.54 13.52
N MET A 136 -3.17 -7.85 13.83
CA MET A 136 -1.83 -8.30 13.46
C MET A 136 -1.39 -9.38 14.45
N GLY A 137 -0.92 -10.49 13.89
CA GLY A 137 -0.55 -11.67 14.65
C GLY A 137 -1.54 -12.82 14.43
N PHE A 138 -1.24 -13.95 15.04
CA PHE A 138 -2.10 -15.13 15.04
C PHE A 138 -2.65 -15.35 16.45
N THR A 139 -3.83 -15.89 16.53
CA THR A 139 -4.44 -16.34 17.78
C THR A 139 -4.25 -17.86 17.90
N VAL A 140 -4.05 -18.33 19.12
CA VAL A 140 -3.97 -19.76 19.42
C VAL A 140 -5.20 -20.14 20.24
N ALA A 141 -5.93 -21.16 19.80
CA ALA A 141 -7.09 -21.67 20.52
C ALA A 141 -6.66 -22.37 21.82
N ASN A 142 -7.54 -22.38 22.82
CA ASN A 142 -7.28 -23.06 24.09
C ASN A 142 -7.01 -24.55 23.86
N GLY A 143 -6.03 -25.09 24.60
CA GLY A 143 -5.59 -26.47 24.47
C GLY A 143 -4.77 -26.77 23.22
N ARG A 144 -4.45 -25.78 22.39
CA ARG A 144 -3.60 -25.90 21.23
C ARG A 144 -2.30 -25.14 21.39
N VAL A 145 -1.27 -25.56 20.63
CA VAL A 145 0.04 -24.91 20.63
C VAL A 145 0.56 -24.77 19.21
N GLN A 146 1.19 -23.65 18.90
CA GLN A 146 2.00 -23.49 17.69
C GLN A 146 3.46 -23.53 18.11
N LEU A 147 4.25 -24.42 17.50
CA LEU A 147 5.64 -24.65 17.87
C LEU A 147 6.58 -23.97 16.90
N GLY A 148 7.62 -23.33 17.42
CA GLY A 148 8.76 -22.89 16.65
C GLY A 148 9.50 -24.08 16.05
N HIS A 149 10.24 -23.80 14.96
CA HIS A 149 10.89 -24.83 14.15
C HIS A 149 11.78 -25.77 14.96
N GLU A 150 12.67 -25.22 15.80
CA GLU A 150 13.62 -25.99 16.59
C GLU A 150 12.93 -26.85 17.67
N VAL A 151 11.91 -26.30 18.34
CA VAL A 151 11.14 -27.05 19.34
C VAL A 151 10.49 -28.27 18.71
N ALA A 152 9.87 -28.10 17.55
CA ALA A 152 9.22 -29.19 16.81
C ALA A 152 10.25 -30.22 16.31
N ARG A 153 11.40 -29.75 15.79
CA ARG A 153 12.48 -30.60 15.29
C ARG A 153 13.08 -31.47 16.41
N TRP A 154 13.35 -30.89 17.58
CA TRP A 154 13.95 -31.61 18.70
C TRP A 154 13.12 -32.79 19.19
N HIS A 155 11.81 -32.66 19.10
CA HIS A 155 10.88 -33.64 19.62
C HIS A 155 10.16 -34.46 18.50
N GLY A 156 10.53 -34.22 17.23
CA GLY A 156 9.91 -34.92 16.08
C GLY A 156 8.41 -34.62 15.92
N LEU A 157 7.96 -33.43 16.39
CA LEU A 157 6.57 -33.08 16.44
C LEU A 157 6.10 -32.50 15.09
N LYS A 158 4.88 -32.87 14.72
CA LYS A 158 4.21 -32.38 13.51
C LYS A 158 2.84 -31.81 13.88
N ALA A 159 2.26 -31.04 12.99
CA ALA A 159 0.88 -30.59 13.14
C ALA A 159 -0.07 -31.78 13.35
N GLY A 160 -1.01 -31.66 14.28
CA GLY A 160 -1.91 -32.72 14.72
C GLY A 160 -1.35 -33.62 15.83
N GLY A 161 -0.05 -33.58 16.11
CA GLY A 161 0.55 -34.31 17.23
C GLY A 161 0.21 -33.72 18.59
N THR A 162 0.59 -34.40 19.67
CA THR A 162 0.42 -33.92 21.06
C THR A 162 1.78 -33.70 21.68
N VAL A 163 1.92 -32.59 22.40
CA VAL A 163 3.11 -32.25 23.22
C VAL A 163 2.70 -32.02 24.67
N GLU A 164 3.51 -32.48 25.59
CA GLU A 164 3.31 -32.22 27.01
C GLU A 164 4.07 -30.94 27.41
N LEU A 165 3.35 -29.91 27.76
CA LEU A 165 3.89 -28.66 28.28
C LEU A 165 3.58 -28.56 29.77
N MET A 166 4.62 -28.65 30.62
CA MET A 166 4.51 -28.53 32.09
C MET A 166 3.41 -29.42 32.69
N GLY A 167 3.35 -30.70 32.28
CA GLY A 167 2.37 -31.67 32.75
C GLY A 167 1.00 -31.60 32.11
N ARG A 168 0.80 -30.74 31.09
CA ARG A 168 -0.47 -30.63 30.36
C ARG A 168 -0.28 -30.99 28.88
N GLY A 169 -1.06 -31.96 28.40
CA GLY A 169 -1.09 -32.34 27.00
C GLY A 169 -1.77 -31.26 26.15
N MET A 170 -1.08 -30.81 25.10
CA MET A 170 -1.60 -29.83 24.14
C MET A 170 -1.47 -30.35 22.71
N THR A 171 -2.45 -30.06 21.88
CA THR A 171 -2.44 -30.44 20.45
C THR A 171 -1.63 -29.44 19.65
N VAL A 172 -0.68 -29.91 18.86
CA VAL A 172 0.11 -29.09 17.94
C VAL A 172 -0.78 -28.65 16.77
N ASP A 173 -1.13 -27.37 16.73
CA ASP A 173 -1.95 -26.78 15.67
C ASP A 173 -1.11 -26.55 14.41
N LYS A 174 0.11 -26.00 14.60
CA LYS A 174 1.03 -25.68 13.50
C LYS A 174 2.47 -25.72 13.98
N VAL A 175 3.36 -26.13 13.08
CA VAL A 175 4.80 -25.92 13.20
C VAL A 175 5.18 -24.72 12.34
N LEU A 176 5.84 -23.73 12.94
CA LEU A 176 6.27 -22.52 12.27
C LEU A 176 7.51 -22.79 11.39
N PRO A 177 7.69 -22.08 10.27
CA PRO A 177 8.90 -22.21 9.47
C PRO A 177 10.11 -21.70 10.25
N GLU A 178 11.30 -22.17 9.87
CA GLU A 178 12.56 -21.71 10.42
C GLU A 178 12.73 -20.18 10.21
N ALA A 179 13.02 -19.47 11.30
CA ALA A 179 13.17 -18.02 11.30
C ALA A 179 14.61 -17.56 11.62
N GLY A 180 15.45 -18.44 12.17
CA GLY A 180 16.80 -18.10 12.63
C GLY A 180 16.80 -17.12 13.83
N THR A 181 15.71 -17.07 14.58
CA THR A 181 15.52 -16.19 15.74
C THR A 181 15.05 -16.96 16.97
N VAL A 182 14.86 -16.27 18.08
CA VAL A 182 14.26 -16.84 19.32
C VAL A 182 12.87 -17.43 19.05
N ASP A 183 12.19 -17.05 17.96
CA ASP A 183 10.88 -17.60 17.61
C ASP A 183 10.93 -19.09 17.29
N ASP A 184 12.09 -19.61 16.85
CA ASP A 184 12.30 -21.03 16.64
C ASP A 184 12.28 -21.85 17.94
N LEU A 185 12.50 -21.18 19.09
CA LEU A 185 12.49 -21.76 20.44
C LEU A 185 11.18 -21.51 21.19
N ARG A 186 10.15 -20.97 20.52
CA ARG A 186 8.88 -20.62 21.16
C ARG A 186 7.84 -21.71 21.08
N ALA A 187 7.02 -21.76 22.12
CA ALA A 187 5.74 -22.47 22.12
C ALA A 187 4.62 -21.43 22.34
N TYR A 188 3.90 -21.11 21.29
CA TYR A 188 2.80 -20.16 21.35
C TYR A 188 1.52 -20.86 21.77
N VAL A 189 0.90 -20.36 22.83
CA VAL A 189 -0.36 -20.86 23.38
C VAL A 189 -1.34 -19.72 23.61
N SER A 190 -2.59 -20.02 23.98
CA SER A 190 -3.52 -18.97 24.41
C SER A 190 -3.00 -18.30 25.71
N LEU A 191 -3.35 -17.02 25.92
CA LEU A 191 -2.95 -16.32 27.15
C LEU A 191 -3.46 -17.05 28.39
N GLY A 192 -4.70 -17.54 28.40
CA GLY A 192 -5.29 -18.27 29.51
C GLY A 192 -4.56 -19.58 29.79
N ASP A 193 -4.15 -20.33 28.76
CA ASP A 193 -3.34 -21.53 28.93
C ASP A 193 -1.95 -21.19 29.50
N ALA A 194 -1.27 -20.17 28.97
CA ALA A 194 0.02 -19.74 29.48
C ALA A 194 -0.06 -19.31 30.96
N GLN A 195 -1.07 -18.55 31.33
CA GLN A 195 -1.30 -18.12 32.70
C GLN A 195 -1.51 -19.32 33.65
N SER A 196 -2.26 -20.31 33.18
CA SER A 196 -2.53 -21.53 33.94
C SER A 196 -1.26 -22.40 34.09
N LEU A 197 -0.51 -22.58 32.98
CA LEU A 197 0.73 -23.36 32.97
C LEU A 197 1.81 -22.72 33.88
N LEU A 198 1.94 -21.40 33.80
CA LEU A 198 3.00 -20.67 34.52
C LEU A 198 2.59 -20.24 35.95
N GLY A 199 1.36 -20.50 36.35
CA GLY A 199 0.86 -20.07 37.67
C GLY A 199 0.71 -18.55 37.84
N LEU A 200 0.56 -17.81 36.73
CA LEU A 200 0.51 -16.35 36.66
C LEU A 200 -0.87 -15.83 36.20
N ARG A 201 -1.93 -16.32 36.86
CA ARG A 201 -3.31 -15.93 36.50
C ARG A 201 -3.52 -14.41 36.58
N GLY A 202 -4.19 -13.83 35.60
CA GLY A 202 -4.47 -12.38 35.50
C GLY A 202 -3.22 -11.51 35.35
N ARG A 203 -2.08 -12.10 34.91
CA ARG A 203 -0.82 -11.38 34.74
C ARG A 203 -0.32 -11.51 33.30
N ILE A 204 0.37 -10.46 32.82
CA ILE A 204 1.06 -10.41 31.53
C ILE A 204 2.47 -9.87 31.72
N SER A 205 3.42 -10.26 30.87
CA SER A 205 4.79 -9.74 30.90
C SER A 205 4.95 -8.44 30.10
N GLU A 206 4.13 -8.28 29.07
CA GLU A 206 4.16 -7.11 28.18
C GLU A 206 2.86 -6.96 27.39
N ILE A 207 2.67 -5.77 26.82
CA ILE A 207 1.70 -5.53 25.77
C ILE A 207 2.49 -5.27 24.50
N ARG A 208 2.30 -6.09 23.47
CA ARG A 208 2.86 -5.87 22.14
C ARG A 208 1.98 -4.92 21.37
N ALA A 209 2.59 -3.92 20.74
CA ALA A 209 1.86 -2.91 20.01
C ALA A 209 2.60 -2.52 18.73
N ILE A 210 1.90 -1.78 17.88
CA ILE A 210 2.45 -1.16 16.68
C ILE A 210 2.24 0.34 16.83
N ASP A 211 3.29 1.11 16.51
CA ASP A 211 3.15 2.55 16.44
C ASP A 211 2.22 2.96 15.30
N CYS A 212 1.40 3.97 15.55
CA CYS A 212 0.65 4.62 14.50
C CYS A 212 1.60 5.54 13.73
N LEU A 213 1.84 5.22 12.45
CA LEU A 213 2.65 6.02 11.54
C LEU A 213 2.02 7.40 11.21
N CYS A 214 0.93 7.76 11.88
CA CYS A 214 0.23 9.05 11.72
C CYS A 214 0.94 10.21 12.44
N LEU A 215 1.95 9.92 13.28
CA LEU A 215 2.78 10.94 13.88
C LEU A 215 3.69 11.54 12.82
N THR A 216 3.54 12.84 12.59
CA THR A 216 4.30 13.61 11.60
C THR A 216 5.81 13.51 11.83
N ALA A 217 6.58 13.56 10.74
CA ALA A 217 8.04 13.37 10.75
C ALA A 217 8.82 14.35 11.67
N ASP A 218 8.20 15.45 12.07
CA ASP A 218 8.82 16.54 12.85
C ASP A 218 8.62 16.42 14.39
N GLN A 219 7.82 15.43 14.84
CA GLN A 219 7.63 15.21 16.28
C GLN A 219 8.40 13.98 16.74
N ASN A 220 8.99 14.04 17.92
CA ASN A 220 9.62 12.90 18.57
C ASN A 220 8.54 11.83 18.88
N PRO A 221 8.33 10.81 18.03
CA PRO A 221 7.21 9.88 18.16
C PRO A 221 7.29 9.09 19.48
N LEU A 222 8.50 8.79 19.94
CA LEU A 222 8.73 8.10 21.20
C LEU A 222 8.34 8.98 22.41
N GLY A 223 8.58 10.26 22.34
CA GLY A 223 8.16 11.22 23.38
C GLY A 223 6.65 11.28 23.52
N ALA A 224 5.96 11.39 22.40
CA ALA A 224 4.49 11.41 22.37
C ALA A 224 3.88 10.09 22.84
N LEU A 225 4.47 8.94 22.46
CA LEU A 225 4.06 7.61 22.92
C LEU A 225 4.23 7.45 24.43
N ARG A 226 5.37 7.90 24.99
CA ARG A 226 5.63 7.86 26.43
C ARG A 226 4.68 8.75 27.20
N GLU A 227 4.38 9.91 26.69
CA GLU A 227 3.45 10.85 27.31
C GLU A 227 2.01 10.29 27.32
N ALA A 228 1.57 9.70 26.21
CA ALA A 228 0.27 9.04 26.11
C ALA A 228 0.18 7.86 27.11
N LEU A 229 1.25 7.05 27.21
CA LEU A 229 1.31 5.91 28.13
C LEU A 229 1.26 6.36 29.60
N ARG A 230 2.06 7.36 29.98
CA ARG A 230 2.14 7.84 31.38
C ARG A 230 0.80 8.33 31.92
N ARG A 231 -0.06 8.89 31.06
CA ARG A 231 -1.39 9.36 31.46
C ARG A 231 -2.35 8.24 31.81
N VAL A 232 -2.21 7.09 31.16
CA VAL A 232 -3.18 5.99 31.26
C VAL A 232 -2.62 4.82 32.07
N LEU A 233 -1.32 4.56 31.96
CA LEU A 233 -0.66 3.39 32.54
C LEU A 233 0.71 3.78 33.09
N PRO A 234 0.76 4.55 34.21
CA PRO A 234 2.02 5.07 34.79
C PRO A 234 2.98 3.97 35.27
N GLU A 235 2.47 2.77 35.55
CA GLU A 235 3.24 1.59 35.96
C GLU A 235 3.94 0.88 34.77
N ALA A 236 3.83 1.40 33.56
CA ALA A 236 4.44 0.79 32.36
C ALA A 236 5.34 1.76 31.60
N GLU A 237 6.29 1.20 30.87
CA GLU A 237 7.20 1.92 29.99
C GLU A 237 7.14 1.36 28.56
N VAL A 238 7.33 2.24 27.54
CA VAL A 238 7.36 1.84 26.14
C VAL A 238 8.78 1.70 25.63
N LEU A 239 9.07 0.54 25.08
CA LEU A 239 10.30 0.24 24.34
C LEU A 239 10.03 0.21 22.84
N HIS A 240 10.83 0.93 22.09
CA HIS A 240 10.76 0.95 20.65
C HIS A 240 11.82 0.04 20.03
N MET A 241 11.41 -0.92 19.23
CA MET A 241 12.31 -1.81 18.50
C MET A 241 12.82 -1.09 17.24
N ARG A 242 13.87 -0.25 17.41
CA ARG A 242 14.40 0.65 16.36
C ARG A 242 14.68 -0.05 15.04
N VAL A 243 15.28 -1.22 15.07
CA VAL A 243 15.65 -1.97 13.85
C VAL A 243 14.42 -2.25 12.97
N MET A 244 13.30 -2.65 13.60
CA MET A 244 12.04 -2.91 12.90
C MET A 244 11.38 -1.64 12.39
N ALA A 245 11.38 -0.58 13.22
CA ALA A 245 10.82 0.71 12.84
C ALA A 245 11.59 1.37 11.68
N ASP A 246 12.93 1.33 11.73
CA ASP A 246 13.78 1.89 10.69
C ASP A 246 13.67 1.10 9.37
N ALA A 247 13.54 -0.23 9.44
CA ALA A 247 13.32 -1.04 8.24
C ALA A 247 11.99 -0.67 7.55
N ARG A 248 10.93 -0.49 8.34
CA ARG A 248 9.61 -0.04 7.86
C ARG A 248 9.66 1.36 7.25
N ALA A 249 10.33 2.29 7.94
CA ALA A 249 10.46 3.67 7.46
C ALA A 249 11.24 3.75 6.15
N ARG A 250 12.33 2.98 6.02
CA ARG A 250 13.12 2.93 4.77
C ARG A 250 12.29 2.40 3.60
N GLN A 251 11.58 1.31 3.78
CA GLN A 251 10.77 0.71 2.73
C GLN A 251 9.65 1.64 2.25
N ARG A 252 8.97 2.32 3.19
CA ARG A 252 7.95 3.31 2.86
C ARG A 252 8.53 4.49 2.06
N ARG A 253 9.65 5.07 2.51
CA ARG A 253 10.31 6.19 1.82
C ARG A 253 10.71 5.82 0.40
N SER A 254 11.25 4.63 0.17
CA SER A 254 11.61 4.17 -1.18
C SER A 254 10.40 4.09 -2.11
N ALA A 255 9.27 3.58 -1.64
CA ALA A 255 8.04 3.52 -2.43
C ALA A 255 7.47 4.91 -2.73
N GLU A 256 7.44 5.81 -1.73
CA GLU A 256 6.98 7.20 -1.88
C GLU A 256 7.88 7.99 -2.85
N GLN A 257 9.21 7.85 -2.75
CA GLN A 257 10.17 8.49 -3.65
C GLN A 257 9.99 8.01 -5.09
N PHE A 258 9.85 6.71 -5.30
CA PHE A 258 9.61 6.18 -6.64
C PHE A 258 8.33 6.73 -7.26
N ALA A 259 7.22 6.73 -6.52
CA ALA A 259 5.94 7.26 -7.00
C ALA A 259 6.01 8.76 -7.28
N SER A 260 6.68 9.55 -6.42
CA SER A 260 6.81 11.01 -6.58
C SER A 260 7.63 11.41 -7.79
N MET A 261 8.58 10.60 -8.23
CA MET A 261 9.40 10.85 -9.43
C MET A 261 8.75 10.32 -10.71
N ALA A 262 8.19 9.11 -10.65
CA ALA A 262 7.63 8.45 -11.83
C ALA A 262 6.38 9.16 -12.37
N THR A 263 5.47 9.57 -11.50
CA THR A 263 4.20 10.20 -11.92
C THR A 263 4.40 11.50 -12.71
N PRO A 264 5.15 12.50 -12.24
CA PRO A 264 5.35 13.73 -13.01
C PRO A 264 6.12 13.48 -14.31
N MET A 265 7.07 12.55 -14.31
CA MET A 265 7.83 12.21 -15.54
C MET A 265 6.91 11.62 -16.62
N VAL A 266 6.01 10.72 -16.26
CA VAL A 266 5.01 10.15 -17.19
C VAL A 266 4.09 11.24 -17.74
N LEU A 267 3.62 12.16 -16.90
CA LEU A 267 2.77 13.27 -17.31
C LEU A 267 3.50 14.23 -18.25
N LEU A 268 4.75 14.58 -17.96
CA LEU A 268 5.56 15.45 -18.81
C LEU A 268 5.81 14.83 -20.18
N LEU A 269 6.25 13.58 -20.24
CA LEU A 269 6.50 12.87 -21.50
C LEU A 269 5.23 12.69 -22.32
N GLY A 270 4.12 12.31 -21.69
CA GLY A 270 2.82 12.19 -22.33
C GLY A 270 2.29 13.53 -22.86
N GLY A 271 2.48 14.61 -22.09
CA GLY A 271 2.12 15.97 -22.48
C GLY A 271 2.94 16.47 -23.67
N ALA A 272 4.25 16.32 -23.61
CA ALA A 272 5.15 16.69 -24.70
C ALA A 272 4.81 15.94 -25.99
N TRP A 273 4.60 14.63 -25.92
CA TRP A 273 4.20 13.80 -27.05
C TRP A 273 2.88 14.27 -27.67
N THR A 274 1.86 14.46 -26.83
CA THR A 274 0.54 14.93 -27.29
C THR A 274 0.62 16.33 -27.91
N GLY A 275 1.40 17.22 -27.31
CA GLY A 275 1.64 18.57 -27.80
C GLY A 275 2.35 18.58 -29.16
N VAL A 276 3.38 17.76 -29.35
CA VAL A 276 4.11 17.63 -30.63
C VAL A 276 3.17 17.10 -31.70
N LEU A 277 2.41 16.05 -31.43
CA LEU A 277 1.44 15.51 -32.40
C LEU A 277 0.35 16.52 -32.75
N ALA A 278 -0.14 17.30 -31.79
CA ALA A 278 -1.10 18.36 -32.02
C ALA A 278 -0.49 19.46 -32.93
N LEU A 279 0.75 19.85 -32.66
CA LEU A 279 1.47 20.85 -33.46
C LEU A 279 1.67 20.39 -34.93
N LEU A 280 2.09 19.14 -35.12
CA LEU A 280 2.25 18.55 -36.45
C LEU A 280 0.92 18.52 -37.18
N ASN A 281 -0.16 18.09 -36.52
CA ASN A 281 -1.50 18.08 -37.09
C ASN A 281 -2.00 19.49 -37.52
N VAL A 282 -1.71 20.51 -36.71
CA VAL A 282 -2.03 21.90 -37.03
C VAL A 282 -1.24 22.37 -38.24
N ARG A 283 0.06 22.07 -38.32
CA ARG A 283 0.90 22.46 -39.46
C ARG A 283 0.41 21.84 -40.77
N GLU A 284 0.04 20.57 -40.77
CA GLU A 284 -0.49 19.87 -41.94
C GLU A 284 -1.84 20.42 -42.42
N ARG A 285 -2.56 21.17 -41.56
CA ARG A 285 -3.93 21.65 -41.85
C ARG A 285 -4.04 23.14 -42.00
N ARG A 286 -2.93 23.86 -42.10
CA ARG A 286 -2.94 25.33 -42.21
C ARG A 286 -3.82 25.81 -43.36
N ALA A 287 -3.70 25.21 -44.57
CA ALA A 287 -4.51 25.56 -45.73
C ALA A 287 -6.00 25.29 -45.51
N GLU A 288 -6.37 24.13 -44.94
CA GLU A 288 -7.77 23.79 -44.65
C GLU A 288 -8.39 24.80 -43.64
N VAL A 289 -7.66 25.18 -42.60
CA VAL A 289 -8.10 26.16 -41.62
C VAL A 289 -8.29 27.53 -42.28
N GLY A 290 -7.35 27.92 -43.16
CA GLY A 290 -7.46 29.14 -43.96
C GLY A 290 -8.75 29.19 -44.81
N ILE A 291 -9.04 28.11 -45.52
CA ILE A 291 -10.26 27.97 -46.34
C ILE A 291 -11.53 28.05 -45.47
N TRP A 292 -11.58 27.37 -44.31
CA TRP A 292 -12.74 27.44 -43.42
C TRP A 292 -12.98 28.86 -42.87
N ARG A 293 -11.91 29.57 -42.54
CA ARG A 293 -12.00 30.96 -42.11
C ARG A 293 -12.46 31.90 -43.24
N ALA A 294 -11.94 31.70 -44.46
CA ALA A 294 -12.38 32.43 -45.65
C ALA A 294 -13.87 32.22 -45.98
N MET A 295 -14.40 31.02 -45.69
CA MET A 295 -15.83 30.71 -45.79
C MET A 295 -16.68 31.28 -44.63
N GLY A 296 -16.12 32.08 -43.73
CA GLY A 296 -16.85 32.74 -42.64
C GLY A 296 -17.05 31.86 -41.38
N HIS A 297 -16.38 30.74 -41.27
CA HIS A 297 -16.46 29.96 -40.04
C HIS A 297 -15.70 30.66 -38.89
N GLY A 298 -16.42 30.94 -37.83
CA GLY A 298 -15.86 31.61 -36.65
C GLY A 298 -14.76 30.78 -35.96
N THR A 299 -13.80 31.48 -35.31
CA THR A 299 -12.65 30.92 -34.58
C THR A 299 -13.04 29.85 -33.57
N GLY A 300 -14.15 30.03 -32.85
CA GLY A 300 -14.65 29.07 -31.85
C GLY A 300 -15.09 27.72 -32.47
N ARG A 301 -15.64 27.71 -33.70
CA ARG A 301 -16.06 26.49 -34.39
C ARG A 301 -14.83 25.67 -34.83
N VAL A 302 -13.80 26.34 -35.37
CA VAL A 302 -12.55 25.68 -35.77
C VAL A 302 -11.83 25.12 -34.54
N LEU A 303 -11.69 25.91 -33.47
CA LEU A 303 -11.11 25.48 -32.20
C LEU A 303 -11.87 24.25 -31.61
N GLY A 304 -13.21 24.31 -31.64
CA GLY A 304 -14.07 23.21 -31.17
C GLY A 304 -13.84 21.89 -31.91
N LEU A 305 -13.57 21.93 -33.23
CA LEU A 305 -13.24 20.74 -34.02
C LEU A 305 -11.89 20.13 -33.61
N PHE A 306 -10.86 20.95 -33.40
CA PHE A 306 -9.54 20.47 -32.92
C PHE A 306 -9.62 19.87 -31.52
N LEU A 307 -10.28 20.56 -30.57
CA LEU A 307 -10.48 20.08 -29.23
C LEU A 307 -11.35 18.81 -29.19
N GLY A 308 -12.44 18.78 -29.94
CA GLY A 308 -13.31 17.60 -30.07
C GLY A 308 -12.56 16.37 -30.58
N ARG A 309 -11.66 16.56 -31.57
CA ARG A 309 -10.76 15.50 -32.02
C ARG A 309 -9.83 15.03 -30.95
N ALA A 310 -9.20 15.95 -30.20
CA ALA A 310 -8.30 15.62 -29.08
C ALA A 310 -9.03 14.82 -27.98
N VAL A 311 -10.27 15.17 -27.66
CA VAL A 311 -11.12 14.44 -26.72
C VAL A 311 -11.39 13.01 -27.18
N ILE A 312 -11.75 12.82 -28.45
CA ILE A 312 -12.03 11.48 -29.01
C ILE A 312 -10.77 10.62 -29.01
N LEU A 313 -9.63 11.17 -29.43
CA LEU A 313 -8.34 10.47 -29.39
C LEU A 313 -7.89 10.20 -27.96
N GLY A 314 -8.14 11.13 -27.03
CA GLY A 314 -7.89 10.97 -25.60
C GLY A 314 -8.69 9.82 -25.00
N LEU A 315 -9.97 9.73 -25.35
CA LEU A 315 -10.83 8.64 -24.87
C LEU A 315 -10.39 7.28 -25.44
N ALA A 316 -10.08 7.22 -26.74
CA ALA A 316 -9.55 6.00 -27.36
C ALA A 316 -8.21 5.58 -26.72
N GLY A 317 -7.30 6.54 -26.48
CA GLY A 317 -6.04 6.32 -25.79
C GLY A 317 -6.22 5.84 -24.34
N ALA A 318 -7.20 6.38 -23.62
CA ALA A 318 -7.53 5.95 -22.26
C ALA A 318 -8.03 4.50 -22.22
N ILE A 319 -8.91 4.12 -23.16
CA ILE A 319 -9.45 2.75 -23.24
C ILE A 319 -8.33 1.76 -23.58
N VAL A 320 -7.57 2.01 -24.65
CA VAL A 320 -6.49 1.12 -25.09
C VAL A 320 -5.38 1.06 -24.03
N GLY A 321 -4.95 2.23 -23.52
CA GLY A 321 -3.90 2.31 -22.52
C GLY A 321 -4.32 1.70 -21.17
N GLY A 322 -5.56 1.93 -20.75
CA GLY A 322 -6.12 1.30 -19.55
C GLY A 322 -6.16 -0.22 -19.65
N ALA A 323 -6.57 -0.77 -20.80
CA ALA A 323 -6.58 -2.20 -21.05
C ALA A 323 -5.17 -2.80 -21.04
N LEU A 324 -4.23 -2.19 -21.78
CA LEU A 324 -2.83 -2.64 -21.85
C LEU A 324 -2.12 -2.49 -20.50
N GLY A 325 -2.34 -1.39 -19.78
CA GLY A 325 -1.74 -1.16 -18.46
C GLY A 325 -2.27 -2.14 -17.42
N THR A 326 -3.57 -2.44 -17.44
CA THR A 326 -4.17 -3.45 -16.57
C THR A 326 -3.62 -4.83 -16.90
N TRP A 327 -3.54 -5.20 -18.18
CA TRP A 327 -2.94 -6.46 -18.60
C TRP A 327 -1.48 -6.59 -18.14
N ALA A 328 -0.67 -5.56 -18.33
CA ALA A 328 0.71 -5.54 -17.87
C ALA A 328 0.82 -5.66 -16.33
N GLY A 329 -0.01 -4.93 -15.58
CA GLY A 329 -0.06 -5.01 -14.12
C GLY A 329 -0.44 -6.39 -13.60
N LEU A 330 -1.40 -7.06 -14.26
CA LEU A 330 -1.83 -8.41 -13.91
C LEU A 330 -0.82 -9.50 -14.29
N THR A 331 -0.02 -9.30 -15.34
CA THR A 331 0.97 -10.29 -15.80
C THR A 331 2.30 -10.14 -15.06
N TRP A 332 2.79 -8.93 -14.86
CA TRP A 332 4.09 -8.69 -14.23
C TRP A 332 4.01 -8.53 -12.72
N GLY A 333 2.89 -8.04 -12.20
CA GLY A 333 2.69 -7.81 -10.77
C GLY A 333 2.92 -9.04 -9.90
N PRO A 334 2.35 -10.22 -10.23
CA PRO A 334 2.55 -11.45 -9.44
C PRO A 334 4.00 -11.91 -9.34
N GLY A 335 4.80 -11.68 -10.39
CA GLY A 335 6.23 -12.01 -10.38
C GLY A 335 7.07 -11.08 -9.50
N MET A 336 6.65 -9.82 -9.38
CA MET A 336 7.33 -8.82 -8.55
C MET A 336 6.87 -8.86 -7.09
N TYR A 337 5.60 -9.20 -6.85
CA TYR A 337 4.95 -9.19 -5.52
C TYR A 337 4.24 -10.53 -5.25
N PRO A 338 5.00 -11.60 -4.98
CA PRO A 338 4.45 -12.96 -4.86
C PRO A 338 3.51 -13.13 -3.65
N VAL A 339 3.72 -12.42 -2.54
CA VAL A 339 2.88 -12.51 -1.32
C VAL A 339 1.50 -11.91 -1.56
N THR A 340 1.39 -10.88 -2.41
CA THR A 340 0.12 -10.22 -2.75
C THR A 340 -0.39 -10.56 -4.15
N ALA A 341 0.21 -11.53 -4.83
CA ALA A 341 -0.14 -11.93 -6.21
C ALA A 341 -1.66 -12.12 -6.41
N GLY A 342 -2.32 -12.84 -5.51
CA GLY A 342 -3.77 -13.07 -5.57
C GLY A 342 -4.65 -11.86 -5.21
N ALA A 343 -4.06 -10.76 -4.73
CA ALA A 343 -4.77 -9.52 -4.37
C ALA A 343 -4.66 -8.44 -5.45
N ILE A 344 -3.84 -8.64 -6.49
CA ILE A 344 -3.73 -7.74 -7.62
C ILE A 344 -4.98 -7.94 -8.48
N ARG A 345 -5.83 -6.94 -8.54
CA ARG A 345 -7.09 -6.96 -9.30
C ARG A 345 -7.22 -5.69 -10.12
N MET A 346 -8.00 -5.78 -11.19
CA MET A 346 -8.40 -4.60 -11.98
C MET A 346 -9.06 -3.56 -11.09
N ASP A 347 -8.58 -2.33 -11.18
CA ASP A 347 -9.11 -1.18 -10.44
C ASP A 347 -10.00 -0.35 -11.36
N TRP A 348 -11.31 -0.52 -11.22
CA TRP A 348 -12.30 0.21 -12.00
C TRP A 348 -12.27 1.71 -11.73
N GLU A 349 -12.03 2.12 -10.50
CA GLU A 349 -11.97 3.54 -10.16
C GLU A 349 -10.81 4.23 -10.88
N LEU A 350 -9.66 3.55 -10.98
CA LEU A 350 -8.50 4.02 -11.71
C LEU A 350 -8.80 4.17 -13.21
N LEU A 351 -9.49 3.18 -13.82
CA LEU A 351 -9.87 3.22 -15.22
C LEU A 351 -10.87 4.33 -15.53
N VAL A 352 -11.85 4.54 -14.66
CA VAL A 352 -12.80 5.66 -14.77
C VAL A 352 -12.07 7.00 -14.65
N ARG A 353 -11.16 7.14 -13.71
CA ARG A 353 -10.30 8.34 -13.60
C ARG A 353 -9.49 8.57 -14.88
N ALA A 354 -8.89 7.53 -15.46
CA ALA A 354 -8.17 7.61 -16.73
C ALA A 354 -9.08 8.09 -17.86
N ALA A 355 -10.30 7.55 -17.95
CA ALA A 355 -11.27 7.92 -18.98
C ALA A 355 -11.73 9.40 -18.91
N TRP A 356 -11.68 10.03 -17.74
CA TRP A 356 -11.99 11.45 -17.55
C TRP A 356 -10.77 12.35 -17.75
N TRP A 357 -9.65 12.01 -17.13
CA TRP A 357 -8.47 12.88 -17.13
C TRP A 357 -7.72 12.87 -18.45
N THR A 358 -7.67 11.74 -19.17
CA THR A 358 -6.90 11.65 -20.42
C THR A 358 -7.49 12.52 -21.54
N PRO A 359 -8.81 12.52 -21.81
CA PRO A 359 -9.40 13.44 -22.78
C PRO A 359 -9.24 14.92 -22.40
N ALA A 360 -9.39 15.25 -21.11
CA ALA A 360 -9.17 16.61 -20.62
C ALA A 360 -7.72 17.05 -20.82
N PHE A 361 -6.76 16.19 -20.50
CA PHE A 361 -5.34 16.43 -20.71
C PHE A 361 -4.98 16.57 -22.19
N ALA A 362 -5.53 15.70 -23.07
CA ALA A 362 -5.33 15.78 -24.52
C ALA A 362 -5.89 17.08 -25.09
N ALA A 363 -7.07 17.52 -24.62
CA ALA A 363 -7.66 18.80 -25.02
C ALA A 363 -6.79 19.98 -24.58
N LEU A 364 -6.31 20.00 -23.31
CA LEU A 364 -5.41 21.04 -22.80
C LEU A 364 -4.08 21.09 -23.55
N ALA A 365 -3.44 19.95 -23.79
CA ALA A 365 -2.19 19.87 -24.57
C ALA A 365 -2.35 20.34 -26.01
N SER A 366 -3.55 20.16 -26.59
CA SER A 366 -3.88 20.61 -27.95
C SER A 366 -4.33 22.05 -28.02
N LEU A 367 -4.61 22.70 -26.89
CA LEU A 367 -5.19 24.06 -26.86
C LEU A 367 -4.24 25.09 -27.46
N VAL A 368 -2.96 25.08 -27.05
CA VAL A 368 -1.95 26.03 -27.54
C VAL A 368 -1.72 25.89 -29.05
N PRO A 369 -1.43 24.68 -29.61
CA PRO A 369 -1.32 24.50 -31.05
C PRO A 369 -2.57 24.91 -31.81
N ALA A 370 -3.77 24.57 -31.30
CA ALA A 370 -5.03 24.91 -31.94
C ALA A 370 -5.29 26.43 -31.93
N ALA A 371 -4.97 27.12 -30.82
CA ALA A 371 -5.07 28.57 -30.75
C ALA A 371 -4.10 29.27 -31.72
N MET A 372 -2.87 28.76 -31.85
CA MET A 372 -1.90 29.26 -32.84
C MET A 372 -2.38 29.08 -34.28
N ALA A 373 -3.03 27.96 -34.60
CA ALA A 373 -3.62 27.72 -35.94
C ALA A 373 -4.70 28.75 -36.29
N VAL A 374 -5.53 29.07 -35.32
CA VAL A 374 -6.66 30.00 -35.49
C VAL A 374 -6.21 31.47 -35.50
N ALA A 375 -5.10 31.80 -34.86
CA ALA A 375 -4.55 33.16 -34.82
C ALA A 375 -3.83 33.58 -36.09
N GLN A 376 -3.50 32.65 -37.00
CA GLN A 376 -2.82 32.96 -38.27
C GLN A 376 -3.73 33.70 -39.22
N ASP A 377 -3.18 34.69 -39.97
CA ASP A 377 -3.92 35.44 -40.98
C ASP A 377 -4.26 34.53 -42.20
N PRO A 378 -5.54 34.43 -42.56
CA PRO A 378 -5.94 33.64 -43.73
C PRO A 378 -5.25 34.06 -45.03
N ALA A 379 -4.90 35.34 -45.15
CA ALA A 379 -4.23 35.88 -46.37
C ALA A 379 -2.77 35.40 -46.47
N GLU A 380 -2.07 35.21 -45.37
CA GLU A 380 -0.70 34.69 -45.34
C GLU A 380 -0.68 33.17 -45.59
N THR A 381 -1.65 32.44 -45.06
CA THR A 381 -1.73 30.98 -45.21
C THR A 381 -2.08 30.54 -46.65
N LEU A 382 -2.78 31.36 -47.41
CA LEU A 382 -3.13 31.09 -48.82
C LEU A 382 -2.06 31.57 -49.82
N ARG A 383 -1.07 32.38 -49.39
CA ARG A 383 0.06 32.83 -50.21
C ARG A 383 1.31 31.96 -50.07
N ALA A 384 1.35 31.05 -49.09
CA ALA A 384 2.52 30.21 -48.80
C ALA A 384 2.55 28.86 -49.54
N ASP A 385 1.55 28.58 -50.37
CA ASP A 385 1.48 27.52 -51.39
C ASP A 385 1.64 28.16 -52.78
#